data_2c52287bf178ecd185a8bc7b9de50366
#
_entry.id   2c52287bf178ecd185a8bc7b9de50366
#
_cell.length_a   1.000
_cell.length_b   1.000
_cell.length_c   1.000
_cell.angle_alpha   90.00
_cell.angle_beta   90.00
_cell.angle_gamma   90.00
#
_symmetry.space_group_name_H-M   'P 1'
#
loop_
_entity.id
_entity.type
_entity.pdbx_description
1 polymer ?
#
loop_
_entity_poly.entity_id
_entity_poly.type
_entity_poly.pdbx_seq_one_letter_code
_entity_poly.pdbx_strand_id
1 'polypeptide(L)'
;MAEGIAFDQLPVGTRLKAGDVFFEITQIGKKCHSHCEIFKRVGDCIMPRKGVFARVLHGGKLKAGDTLAITEEKLPLEAAVITASDKGSKGEREDKSGDKAEAMLKEAGYTKVHRVILPDEQEELAAKMREYADMGVGLILTTGGTGFSPRDVTPEATLEVCERLAPHSRSHAGPFPEDHPRAMLSRAAAGIHKRSLIVNLPGSPKAVEECLGFILPSLAHGIEILRGETGECARK
;
A
#
# COMPACT_ATOMS: atom_id res chain seq x y z
N MET A 1 -7.31 24.63 -12.72
CA MET A 1 -6.25 25.65 -12.56
C MET A 1 -6.15 25.89 -11.07
N ALA A 2 -4.97 25.95 -10.49
CA ALA A 2 -4.80 26.29 -9.09
C ALA A 2 -4.36 27.75 -9.01
N GLU A 3 -4.85 28.47 -8.00
CA GLU A 3 -4.57 29.89 -7.78
C GLU A 3 -3.81 30.08 -6.46
N GLY A 4 -2.99 31.11 -6.37
CA GLY A 4 -2.31 31.51 -5.12
C GLY A 4 -0.97 30.83 -4.85
N ILE A 5 -0.55 29.79 -5.60
CA ILE A 5 0.74 29.12 -5.43
C ILE A 5 1.54 29.18 -6.72
N ALA A 6 2.77 29.68 -6.64
CA ALA A 6 3.73 29.65 -7.76
C ALA A 6 4.45 28.29 -7.79
N PHE A 7 3.83 27.28 -8.35
CA PHE A 7 4.34 25.89 -8.34
C PHE A 7 5.70 25.73 -9.00
N ASP A 8 5.98 26.53 -10.01
CA ASP A 8 7.27 26.55 -10.74
C ASP A 8 8.44 27.09 -9.91
N GLN A 9 8.16 27.67 -8.75
CA GLN A 9 9.17 28.16 -7.80
C GLN A 9 9.37 27.19 -6.62
N LEU A 10 8.55 26.19 -6.47
CA LEU A 10 8.67 25.21 -5.40
C LEU A 10 9.78 24.18 -5.73
N PRO A 11 10.59 23.77 -4.75
CA PRO A 11 11.56 22.70 -4.95
C PRO A 11 10.90 21.39 -5.40
N VAL A 12 11.61 20.59 -6.21
CA VAL A 12 11.27 19.19 -6.43
C VAL A 12 11.32 18.45 -5.08
N GLY A 13 10.34 17.59 -4.80
CA GLY A 13 10.16 16.95 -3.50
C GLY A 13 9.16 17.67 -2.60
N THR A 14 8.72 18.90 -2.95
CA THR A 14 7.67 19.60 -2.18
C THR A 14 6.41 18.77 -2.16
N ARG A 15 5.87 18.55 -0.95
CA ARG A 15 4.60 17.88 -0.74
C ARG A 15 3.44 18.87 -0.71
N LEU A 16 2.35 18.48 -1.33
CA LEU A 16 1.11 19.25 -1.43
C LEU A 16 -0.04 18.38 -0.95
N LYS A 17 -1.03 18.99 -0.30
CA LYS A 17 -2.23 18.33 0.19
C LYS A 17 -3.47 19.07 -0.27
N ALA A 18 -4.47 18.32 -0.74
CA ALA A 18 -5.82 18.84 -1.00
C ALA A 18 -6.84 17.81 -0.50
N GLY A 19 -7.56 18.15 0.58
CA GLY A 19 -8.40 17.18 1.29
C GLY A 19 -7.54 15.99 1.77
N ASP A 20 -7.91 14.77 1.34
CA ASP A 20 -7.19 13.54 1.66
C ASP A 20 -6.08 13.22 0.64
N VAL A 21 -5.96 14.00 -0.45
CA VAL A 21 -5.01 13.71 -1.51
C VAL A 21 -3.66 14.36 -1.24
N PHE A 22 -2.60 13.57 -1.32
CA PHE A 22 -1.23 14.04 -1.21
C PHE A 22 -0.49 13.91 -2.53
N PHE A 23 0.26 14.95 -2.87
CA PHE A 23 1.11 15.01 -4.05
C PHE A 23 2.54 15.31 -3.67
N GLU A 24 3.47 14.96 -4.56
CA GLU A 24 4.87 15.39 -4.48
C GLU A 24 5.31 15.91 -5.84
N ILE A 25 5.88 17.11 -5.86
CA ILE A 25 6.45 17.68 -7.09
C ILE A 25 7.65 16.83 -7.49
N THR A 26 7.61 16.28 -8.71
CA THR A 26 8.67 15.40 -9.21
C THR A 26 9.55 16.06 -10.25
N GLN A 27 9.01 17.06 -10.96
CA GLN A 27 9.76 17.73 -12.03
C GLN A 27 9.16 19.11 -12.31
N ILE A 28 10.02 20.07 -12.61
CA ILE A 28 9.66 21.40 -13.10
C ILE A 28 10.26 21.54 -14.50
N GLY A 29 9.40 21.94 -15.45
CA GLY A 29 9.73 22.01 -16.85
C GLY A 29 9.96 20.63 -17.49
N LYS A 30 9.69 20.52 -18.76
CA LYS A 30 9.97 19.33 -19.57
C LYS A 30 10.39 19.74 -20.96
N LYS A 31 11.61 19.40 -21.38
CA LYS A 31 12.03 19.56 -22.78
C LYS A 31 11.15 18.71 -23.69
N CYS A 32 10.49 19.33 -24.65
CA CYS A 32 9.74 18.61 -25.67
C CYS A 32 10.69 18.19 -26.81
N HIS A 33 10.62 16.94 -27.21
CA HIS A 33 11.39 16.42 -28.35
C HIS A 33 10.83 16.88 -29.71
N SER A 34 9.54 17.25 -29.75
CA SER A 34 8.86 17.77 -30.95
C SER A 34 7.85 18.83 -30.56
N HIS A 35 7.61 19.77 -31.44
CA HIS A 35 6.60 20.80 -31.26
C HIS A 35 5.19 20.20 -31.39
N CYS A 36 4.38 20.28 -30.34
CA CYS A 36 3.00 19.86 -30.36
C CYS A 36 2.10 20.91 -31.04
N GLU A 37 0.82 20.56 -31.29
CA GLU A 37 -0.14 21.45 -31.93
C GLU A 37 -0.34 22.79 -31.20
N ILE A 38 -0.21 22.82 -29.86
CA ILE A 38 -0.27 24.05 -29.09
C ILE A 38 0.88 24.99 -29.47
N PHE A 39 2.11 24.46 -29.52
CA PHE A 39 3.26 25.26 -29.93
C PHE A 39 3.13 25.76 -31.37
N LYS A 40 2.63 24.92 -32.29
CA LYS A 40 2.43 25.29 -33.70
C LYS A 40 1.41 26.42 -33.88
N ARG A 41 0.36 26.46 -33.02
CA ARG A 41 -0.71 27.48 -33.10
C ARG A 41 -0.35 28.78 -32.40
N VAL A 42 0.38 28.72 -31.29
CA VAL A 42 0.62 29.87 -30.40
C VAL A 42 2.04 30.41 -30.54
N GLY A 43 2.96 29.62 -31.11
CA GLY A 43 4.37 29.98 -31.25
C GLY A 43 5.20 29.87 -29.97
N ASP A 44 4.58 29.58 -28.84
CA ASP A 44 5.22 29.40 -27.55
C ASP A 44 4.55 28.28 -26.71
N CYS A 45 5.31 27.73 -25.79
CA CYS A 45 4.79 26.73 -24.85
C CYS A 45 5.36 26.97 -23.44
N ILE A 46 4.47 27.10 -22.47
CA ILE A 46 4.84 27.30 -21.07
C ILE A 46 5.42 26.04 -20.40
N MET A 47 5.08 24.84 -20.91
CA MET A 47 5.46 23.56 -20.32
C MET A 47 6.95 23.35 -20.11
N PRO A 48 7.86 23.71 -21.06
CA PRO A 48 9.30 23.56 -20.85
C PRO A 48 9.85 24.41 -19.71
N ARG A 49 9.20 25.52 -19.40
CA ARG A 49 9.69 26.51 -18.42
C ARG A 49 8.98 26.43 -17.08
N LYS A 50 7.66 26.24 -17.09
CA LYS A 50 6.80 26.36 -15.91
C LYS A 50 5.85 25.17 -15.72
N GLY A 51 5.92 24.16 -16.59
CA GLY A 51 5.15 22.95 -16.40
C GLY A 51 5.60 22.22 -15.14
N VAL A 52 4.69 21.91 -14.25
CA VAL A 52 4.98 21.18 -13.00
C VAL A 52 4.36 19.80 -13.06
N PHE A 53 5.15 18.79 -12.79
CA PHE A 53 4.73 17.42 -12.71
C PHE A 53 4.75 16.97 -11.26
N ALA A 54 3.70 16.32 -10.85
CA ALA A 54 3.60 15.76 -9.50
C ALA A 54 3.12 14.32 -9.58
N ARG A 55 3.59 13.50 -8.66
CA ARG A 55 3.03 12.15 -8.43
C ARG A 55 2.03 12.20 -7.28
N VAL A 56 1.02 11.37 -7.36
CA VAL A 56 0.08 11.15 -6.25
C VAL A 56 0.76 10.21 -5.25
N LEU A 57 0.88 10.65 -4.00
CA LEU A 57 1.41 9.85 -2.90
C LEU A 57 0.31 9.08 -2.17
N HIS A 58 -0.85 9.74 -2.01
CA HIS A 58 -2.05 9.18 -1.42
C HIS A 58 -3.25 9.66 -2.25
N GLY A 59 -4.09 8.72 -2.67
CA GLY A 59 -5.23 8.97 -3.53
C GLY A 59 -6.44 9.52 -2.78
N GLY A 60 -7.41 10.02 -3.53
CA GLY A 60 -8.67 10.54 -2.99
C GLY A 60 -9.48 11.24 -4.07
N LYS A 61 -10.52 11.98 -3.65
CA LYS A 61 -11.37 12.76 -4.55
C LYS A 61 -10.97 14.21 -4.53
N LEU A 62 -10.84 14.82 -5.72
CA LEU A 62 -10.61 16.25 -5.91
C LEU A 62 -11.72 16.86 -6.75
N LYS A 63 -12.10 18.06 -6.40
CA LYS A 63 -13.08 18.87 -7.14
C LYS A 63 -12.61 20.32 -7.26
N ALA A 64 -13.17 21.02 -8.21
CA ALA A 64 -12.97 22.47 -8.31
C ALA A 64 -13.41 23.17 -7.02
N GLY A 65 -12.58 24.06 -6.51
CA GLY A 65 -12.80 24.78 -5.25
C GLY A 65 -12.11 24.14 -4.03
N ASP A 66 -11.51 22.97 -4.17
CA ASP A 66 -10.71 22.37 -3.09
C ASP A 66 -9.44 23.21 -2.86
N THR A 67 -9.07 23.39 -1.59
CA THR A 67 -7.87 24.12 -1.23
C THR A 67 -6.66 23.20 -1.34
N LEU A 68 -5.64 23.63 -2.07
CA LEU A 68 -4.35 22.98 -2.17
C LEU A 68 -3.32 23.74 -1.33
N ALA A 69 -2.63 23.07 -0.43
CA ALA A 69 -1.63 23.65 0.47
C ALA A 69 -0.31 22.87 0.43
N ILE A 70 0.80 23.56 0.69
CA ILE A 70 2.09 22.91 0.99
C ILE A 70 1.96 22.26 2.36
N THR A 71 2.47 21.03 2.51
CA THR A 71 2.34 20.28 3.76
C THR A 71 3.60 19.50 4.09
N GLU A 72 3.89 19.40 5.37
CA GLU A 72 4.89 18.46 5.94
C GLU A 72 4.21 17.31 6.68
N GLU A 73 2.89 17.21 6.61
CA GLU A 73 2.15 16.13 7.24
C GLU A 73 2.61 14.77 6.71
N LYS A 74 2.68 13.80 7.61
CA LYS A 74 2.89 12.41 7.24
C LYS A 74 1.69 11.85 6.49
N LEU A 75 1.95 10.93 5.57
CA LEU A 75 0.86 10.21 4.91
C LEU A 75 0.06 9.41 5.93
N PRO A 76 -1.27 9.33 5.79
CA PRO A 76 -2.08 8.54 6.69
C PRO A 76 -1.65 7.06 6.66
N LEU A 77 -1.63 6.43 7.82
CA LEU A 77 -1.42 4.99 7.93
C LEU A 77 -2.73 4.30 7.58
N GLU A 78 -2.82 3.86 6.34
CA GLU A 78 -3.93 3.02 5.88
C GLU A 78 -3.47 1.60 5.67
N ALA A 79 -4.36 0.65 5.99
CA ALA A 79 -4.16 -0.77 5.74
C ALA A 79 -5.35 -1.37 4.97
N ALA A 80 -5.10 -2.51 4.32
CA ALA A 80 -6.14 -3.35 3.75
C ALA A 80 -6.02 -4.76 4.30
N VAL A 81 -7.15 -5.43 4.51
CA VAL A 81 -7.24 -6.83 4.88
C VAL A 81 -8.07 -7.55 3.82
N ILE A 82 -7.44 -8.48 3.12
CA ILE A 82 -8.05 -9.35 2.11
C ILE A 82 -8.19 -10.73 2.73
N THR A 83 -9.40 -11.20 2.93
CA THR A 83 -9.64 -12.57 3.42
C THR A 83 -9.90 -13.48 2.23
N ALA A 84 -9.00 -14.44 2.00
CA ALA A 84 -9.16 -15.49 1.00
C ALA A 84 -10.00 -16.63 1.61
N SER A 85 -11.21 -16.81 1.10
CA SER A 85 -12.13 -17.86 1.58
C SER A 85 -13.29 -18.08 0.63
N ASP A 86 -13.35 -19.24 0.00
CA ASP A 86 -14.47 -19.67 -0.84
C ASP A 86 -15.83 -19.63 -0.10
N LYS A 87 -15.84 -20.03 1.17
CA LYS A 87 -17.08 -20.00 2.00
C LYS A 87 -17.41 -18.60 2.50
N GLY A 88 -16.37 -17.84 2.87
CA GLY A 88 -16.56 -16.45 3.34
C GLY A 88 -17.10 -15.55 2.24
N SER A 89 -16.61 -15.68 1.01
CA SER A 89 -17.07 -14.89 -0.13
C SER A 89 -18.53 -15.13 -0.50
N LYS A 90 -19.07 -16.32 -0.16
CA LYS A 90 -20.48 -16.68 -0.33
C LYS A 90 -21.36 -16.33 0.88
N GLY A 91 -20.78 -15.78 1.95
CA GLY A 91 -21.50 -15.50 3.20
C GLY A 91 -21.79 -16.74 4.05
N GLU A 92 -21.21 -17.89 3.75
CA GLU A 92 -21.42 -19.16 4.46
C GLU A 92 -20.53 -19.28 5.72
N ARG A 93 -19.57 -18.37 5.90
CA ARG A 93 -18.64 -18.35 7.03
C ARG A 93 -18.37 -16.91 7.46
N GLU A 94 -18.43 -16.69 8.77
CA GLU A 94 -18.01 -15.43 9.40
C GLU A 94 -16.49 -15.21 9.30
N ASP A 95 -16.07 -13.98 8.99
CA ASP A 95 -14.65 -13.62 8.83
C ASP A 95 -14.01 -13.17 10.15
N LYS A 96 -13.87 -14.09 11.10
CA LYS A 96 -13.23 -13.81 12.41
C LYS A 96 -11.76 -13.44 12.32
N SER A 97 -11.05 -13.92 11.29
CA SER A 97 -9.64 -13.61 11.07
C SER A 97 -9.46 -12.19 10.57
N GLY A 98 -10.28 -11.75 9.63
CA GLY A 98 -10.28 -10.36 9.18
C GLY A 98 -10.72 -9.38 10.27
N ASP A 99 -11.72 -9.74 11.09
CA ASP A 99 -12.16 -8.93 12.24
C ASP A 99 -11.02 -8.73 13.26
N LYS A 100 -10.28 -9.81 13.56
CA LYS A 100 -9.13 -9.75 14.46
C LYS A 100 -8.01 -8.86 13.89
N ALA A 101 -7.67 -9.03 12.61
CA ALA A 101 -6.65 -8.21 11.95
C ALA A 101 -7.03 -6.72 11.95
N GLU A 102 -8.29 -6.40 11.63
CA GLU A 102 -8.79 -5.03 11.65
C GLU A 102 -8.71 -4.40 13.03
N ALA A 103 -9.13 -5.11 14.08
CA ALA A 103 -9.07 -4.61 15.45
C ALA A 103 -7.63 -4.28 15.85
N MET A 104 -6.68 -5.19 15.60
CA MET A 104 -5.27 -4.98 15.91
C MET A 104 -4.65 -3.81 15.12
N LEU A 105 -5.01 -3.65 13.84
CA LEU A 105 -4.56 -2.52 13.04
C LEU A 105 -5.07 -1.18 13.59
N LYS A 106 -6.33 -1.10 13.99
CA LYS A 106 -6.90 0.10 14.61
C LYS A 106 -6.21 0.46 15.93
N GLU A 107 -5.95 -0.52 16.78
CA GLU A 107 -5.19 -0.34 18.02
C GLU A 107 -3.76 0.16 17.75
N ALA A 108 -3.15 -0.30 16.66
CA ALA A 108 -1.82 0.14 16.23
C ALA A 108 -1.79 1.51 15.53
N GLY A 109 -2.93 2.22 15.45
CA GLY A 109 -3.01 3.59 14.93
C GLY A 109 -3.24 3.70 13.43
N TYR A 110 -3.64 2.63 12.75
CA TYR A 110 -4.08 2.72 11.36
C TYR A 110 -5.44 3.45 11.29
N THR A 111 -5.45 4.59 10.61
CA THR A 111 -6.61 5.50 10.58
C THR A 111 -7.75 4.96 9.74
N LYS A 112 -7.44 4.11 8.77
CA LYS A 112 -8.41 3.47 7.89
C LYS A 112 -7.98 2.05 7.54
N VAL A 113 -8.91 1.13 7.67
CA VAL A 113 -8.73 -0.28 7.31
C VAL A 113 -9.79 -0.68 6.29
N HIS A 114 -9.34 -0.96 5.07
CA HIS A 114 -10.19 -1.51 4.02
C HIS A 114 -10.36 -3.01 4.23
N ARG A 115 -11.54 -3.53 4.00
CA ARG A 115 -11.79 -4.97 4.10
C ARG A 115 -12.50 -5.52 2.88
N VAL A 116 -12.11 -6.72 2.50
CA VAL A 116 -12.79 -7.49 1.47
C VAL A 116 -12.60 -8.98 1.72
N ILE A 117 -13.61 -9.77 1.41
CA ILE A 117 -13.54 -11.23 1.38
C ILE A 117 -13.66 -11.64 -0.08
N LEU A 118 -12.70 -12.43 -0.57
CA LEU A 118 -12.63 -12.92 -1.94
C LEU A 118 -12.58 -14.44 -1.93
N PRO A 119 -13.02 -15.10 -3.01
CA PRO A 119 -12.77 -16.54 -3.18
C PRO A 119 -11.27 -16.82 -3.29
N ASP A 120 -10.90 -18.08 -3.10
CA ASP A 120 -9.52 -18.54 -3.25
C ASP A 120 -9.14 -18.63 -4.74
N GLU A 121 -9.18 -17.47 -5.44
CA GLU A 121 -8.82 -17.30 -6.86
C GLU A 121 -7.63 -16.36 -7.01
N GLN A 122 -6.53 -16.86 -7.59
CA GLN A 122 -5.26 -16.13 -7.68
C GLN A 122 -5.41 -14.77 -8.37
N GLU A 123 -6.12 -14.72 -9.51
CA GLU A 123 -6.28 -13.51 -10.30
C GLU A 123 -7.06 -12.42 -9.55
N GLU A 124 -8.13 -12.80 -8.83
CA GLU A 124 -8.94 -11.86 -8.04
C GLU A 124 -8.16 -11.30 -6.86
N LEU A 125 -7.42 -12.16 -6.15
CA LEU A 125 -6.56 -11.75 -5.04
C LEU A 125 -5.46 -10.81 -5.53
N ALA A 126 -4.75 -11.16 -6.62
CA ALA A 126 -3.70 -10.34 -7.20
C ALA A 126 -4.24 -8.98 -7.69
N ALA A 127 -5.39 -8.96 -8.37
CA ALA A 127 -6.03 -7.74 -8.85
C ALA A 127 -6.38 -6.80 -7.68
N LYS A 128 -6.92 -7.34 -6.58
CA LYS A 128 -7.28 -6.55 -5.40
C LYS A 128 -6.06 -6.01 -4.65
N MET A 129 -4.98 -6.78 -4.57
CA MET A 129 -3.70 -6.30 -4.02
C MET A 129 -3.16 -5.11 -4.83
N ARG A 130 -3.17 -5.22 -6.18
CA ARG A 130 -2.76 -4.11 -7.08
C ARG A 130 -3.66 -2.89 -6.90
N GLU A 131 -4.97 -3.07 -6.84
CA GLU A 131 -5.94 -1.98 -6.62
C GLU A 131 -5.62 -1.20 -5.34
N TYR A 132 -5.44 -1.89 -4.21
CA TYR A 132 -5.10 -1.22 -2.95
C TYR A 132 -3.74 -0.54 -2.99
N ALA A 133 -2.75 -1.14 -3.64
CA ALA A 133 -1.45 -0.51 -3.83
C ALA A 133 -1.55 0.76 -4.69
N ASP A 134 -2.39 0.75 -5.73
CA ASP A 134 -2.65 1.92 -6.59
C ASP A 134 -3.39 3.04 -5.86
N MET A 135 -4.22 2.70 -4.87
CA MET A 135 -4.84 3.67 -3.97
C MET A 135 -3.83 4.31 -2.99
N GLY A 136 -2.62 3.76 -2.85
CA GLY A 136 -1.60 4.24 -1.91
C GLY A 136 -1.69 3.62 -0.52
N VAL A 137 -2.44 2.52 -0.34
CA VAL A 137 -2.50 1.78 0.92
C VAL A 137 -1.12 1.21 1.25
N GLY A 138 -0.57 1.59 2.41
CA GLY A 138 0.81 1.23 2.78
C GLY A 138 1.00 -0.21 3.22
N LEU A 139 0.00 -0.81 3.85
CA LEU A 139 0.01 -2.18 4.33
C LEU A 139 -1.17 -2.96 3.78
N ILE A 140 -0.89 -4.07 3.11
CA ILE A 140 -1.90 -4.99 2.60
C ILE A 140 -1.66 -6.34 3.28
N LEU A 141 -2.58 -6.73 4.14
CA LEU A 141 -2.58 -8.03 4.80
C LEU A 141 -3.53 -8.97 4.06
N THR A 142 -3.13 -10.20 3.89
CA THR A 142 -4.05 -11.26 3.48
C THR A 142 -4.22 -12.26 4.61
N THR A 143 -5.37 -12.88 4.74
CA THR A 143 -5.60 -13.98 5.67
C THR A 143 -6.27 -15.14 4.95
N GLY A 144 -5.82 -16.36 5.21
CA GLY A 144 -6.31 -17.58 4.54
C GLY A 144 -5.56 -17.91 3.24
N GLY A 145 -5.85 -19.06 2.67
CA GLY A 145 -5.27 -19.55 1.41
C GLY A 145 -3.75 -19.74 1.41
N THR A 146 -3.11 -19.97 2.57
CA THR A 146 -1.64 -20.08 2.69
C THR A 146 -1.13 -21.50 2.96
N GLY A 147 -1.98 -22.50 3.03
CA GLY A 147 -1.62 -23.89 3.32
C GLY A 147 -1.23 -24.68 2.07
N PHE A 148 -1.42 -26.00 2.15
CA PHE A 148 -1.04 -26.97 1.10
C PHE A 148 -2.24 -27.47 0.27
N SER A 149 -3.44 -26.94 0.51
CA SER A 149 -4.59 -27.28 -0.33
C SER A 149 -4.37 -26.76 -1.77
N PRO A 150 -4.84 -27.48 -2.79
CA PRO A 150 -4.82 -26.96 -4.17
C PRO A 150 -5.57 -25.62 -4.36
N ARG A 151 -6.47 -25.30 -3.44
CA ARG A 151 -7.19 -24.00 -3.44
C ARG A 151 -6.42 -22.89 -2.72
N ASP A 152 -5.35 -23.21 -2.00
CA ASP A 152 -4.54 -22.21 -1.30
C ASP A 152 -3.59 -21.55 -2.27
N VAL A 153 -3.98 -20.41 -2.84
CA VAL A 153 -3.25 -19.68 -3.90
C VAL A 153 -2.82 -18.27 -3.49
N THR A 154 -3.02 -17.92 -2.22
CA THR A 154 -2.66 -16.59 -1.71
C THR A 154 -1.16 -16.27 -1.85
N PRO A 155 -0.23 -17.20 -1.57
CA PRO A 155 1.19 -16.95 -1.76
C PRO A 155 1.55 -16.70 -3.23
N GLU A 156 0.95 -17.46 -4.15
CA GLU A 156 1.16 -17.30 -5.59
C GLU A 156 0.67 -15.93 -6.07
N ALA A 157 -0.51 -15.50 -5.66
CA ALA A 157 -1.04 -14.17 -5.94
C ALA A 157 -0.10 -13.07 -5.42
N THR A 158 0.44 -13.24 -4.21
CA THR A 158 1.38 -12.27 -3.63
C THR A 158 2.70 -12.22 -4.40
N LEU A 159 3.27 -13.38 -4.76
CA LEU A 159 4.50 -13.46 -5.54
C LEU A 159 4.35 -12.85 -6.94
N GLU A 160 3.19 -12.99 -7.56
CA GLU A 160 2.87 -12.40 -8.86
C GLU A 160 2.83 -10.86 -8.81
N VAL A 161 2.35 -10.31 -7.72
CA VAL A 161 2.20 -8.84 -7.54
C VAL A 161 3.49 -8.18 -7.10
N CYS A 162 4.28 -8.84 -6.24
CA CYS A 162 5.44 -8.22 -5.61
C CYS A 162 6.64 -8.10 -6.55
N GLU A 163 7.20 -6.90 -6.65
CA GLU A 163 8.43 -6.60 -7.39
C GLU A 163 9.67 -7.00 -6.60
N ARG A 164 9.60 -6.97 -5.28
CA ARG A 164 10.67 -7.32 -4.34
C ARG A 164 10.12 -8.17 -3.22
N LEU A 165 10.77 -9.27 -2.94
CA LEU A 165 10.35 -10.16 -1.85
C LEU A 165 10.97 -9.70 -0.51
N ALA A 166 10.24 -9.94 0.57
CA ALA A 166 10.66 -9.71 1.95
C ALA A 166 10.77 -11.06 2.70
N PRO A 167 11.78 -11.90 2.39
CA PRO A 167 11.86 -13.28 2.90
C PRO A 167 11.97 -13.34 4.41
N HIS A 168 12.54 -12.33 5.06
CA HIS A 168 12.69 -12.30 6.52
C HIS A 168 11.38 -12.11 7.27
N SER A 169 10.35 -11.53 6.65
CA SER A 169 9.03 -11.45 7.26
C SER A 169 8.36 -12.84 7.40
N ARG A 170 8.81 -13.85 6.65
CA ARG A 170 8.41 -15.25 6.82
C ARG A 170 9.10 -15.91 8.03
N SER A 171 10.38 -15.61 8.27
CA SER A 171 11.16 -16.21 9.35
C SER A 171 10.89 -15.58 10.71
N HIS A 172 10.28 -14.39 10.73
CA HIS A 172 9.95 -13.66 11.95
C HIS A 172 8.51 -13.91 12.44
N ALA A 173 7.82 -14.89 11.88
CA ALA A 173 6.71 -15.51 12.59
C ALA A 173 7.19 -16.23 13.89
N GLY A 174 8.23 -15.70 14.53
CA GLY A 174 8.91 -16.25 15.69
C GLY A 174 9.58 -17.62 15.46
N PRO A 175 10.40 -18.13 16.36
CA PRO A 175 10.65 -19.58 16.40
C PRO A 175 9.25 -20.18 16.50
N PHE A 176 8.89 -21.02 15.50
CA PHE A 176 7.58 -21.72 15.52
C PHE A 176 7.40 -22.21 16.95
N PRO A 177 6.36 -21.78 17.69
CA PRO A 177 6.19 -22.24 19.05
C PRO A 177 6.25 -23.76 19.00
N GLU A 178 7.06 -24.37 19.87
CA GLU A 178 7.20 -25.83 19.92
C GLU A 178 5.84 -26.53 19.99
N ASP A 179 4.82 -25.78 20.46
CA ASP A 179 3.42 -26.18 20.60
C ASP A 179 2.62 -26.15 19.29
N HIS A 180 3.17 -25.64 18.17
CA HIS A 180 2.42 -25.52 16.90
C HIS A 180 3.19 -26.08 15.67
N PRO A 181 3.46 -27.39 15.61
CA PRO A 181 4.20 -27.99 14.49
C PRO A 181 3.53 -27.78 13.13
N ARG A 182 2.21 -27.54 13.09
CA ARG A 182 1.47 -27.24 11.87
C ARG A 182 1.80 -25.86 11.26
N ALA A 183 2.41 -24.96 12.01
CA ALA A 183 2.85 -23.67 11.47
C ALA A 183 3.90 -23.85 10.34
N MET A 184 4.66 -24.94 10.34
CA MET A 184 5.59 -25.29 9.27
C MET A 184 4.91 -25.55 7.92
N LEU A 185 3.59 -25.83 7.92
CA LEU A 185 2.81 -26.09 6.69
C LEU A 185 2.29 -24.79 6.04
N SER A 186 2.73 -23.62 6.49
CA SER A 186 2.39 -22.35 5.87
C SER A 186 3.40 -22.00 4.77
N ARG A 187 2.89 -21.65 3.60
CA ARG A 187 3.65 -21.13 2.46
C ARG A 187 3.58 -19.59 2.36
N ALA A 188 3.11 -18.94 3.42
CA ALA A 188 2.93 -17.49 3.47
C ALA A 188 4.12 -16.74 2.85
N ALA A 189 3.85 -15.71 2.10
CA ALA A 189 4.83 -14.86 1.45
C ALA A 189 4.68 -13.41 1.92
N ALA A 190 5.73 -12.63 1.74
CA ALA A 190 5.66 -11.19 1.90
C ALA A 190 6.56 -10.50 0.88
N GLY A 191 6.17 -9.30 0.49
CA GLY A 191 6.92 -8.54 -0.49
C GLY A 191 6.41 -7.11 -0.62
N ILE A 192 7.02 -6.41 -1.54
CA ILE A 192 6.78 -5.00 -1.80
C ILE A 192 6.28 -4.86 -3.23
N HIS A 193 5.17 -4.15 -3.39
CA HIS A 193 4.68 -3.64 -4.65
C HIS A 193 4.53 -2.13 -4.57
N LYS A 194 5.24 -1.41 -5.45
CA LYS A 194 5.29 0.06 -5.41
C LYS A 194 5.70 0.59 -4.03
N ARG A 195 4.76 1.16 -3.28
CA ARG A 195 4.95 1.72 -1.94
C ARG A 195 4.12 0.98 -0.88
N SER A 196 3.66 -0.21 -1.21
CA SER A 196 2.87 -1.08 -0.35
C SER A 196 3.67 -2.29 0.08
N LEU A 197 3.60 -2.61 1.36
CA LEU A 197 4.06 -3.88 1.91
C LEU A 197 2.88 -4.85 1.92
N ILE A 198 3.05 -6.00 1.29
CA ILE A 198 2.06 -7.08 1.25
C ILE A 198 2.56 -8.21 2.14
N VAL A 199 1.71 -8.70 3.06
CA VAL A 199 2.06 -9.77 4.00
C VAL A 199 0.93 -10.78 4.09
N ASN A 200 1.24 -12.06 3.88
CA ASN A 200 0.28 -13.12 4.07
C ASN A 200 0.26 -13.59 5.53
N LEU A 201 -0.94 -13.69 6.09
CA LEU A 201 -1.20 -14.23 7.42
C LEU A 201 -1.95 -15.56 7.31
N PRO A 202 -1.85 -16.43 8.31
CA PRO A 202 -2.64 -17.65 8.40
C PRO A 202 -4.15 -17.36 8.45
N GLY A 203 -4.98 -18.37 8.13
CA GLY A 203 -6.44 -18.23 8.11
C GLY A 203 -7.13 -18.34 9.47
N SER A 204 -6.46 -18.75 10.55
CA SER A 204 -7.08 -18.85 11.87
C SER A 204 -6.96 -17.56 12.67
N PRO A 205 -8.02 -17.12 13.39
CA PRO A 205 -7.97 -15.88 14.18
C PRO A 205 -6.85 -15.85 15.22
N LYS A 206 -6.59 -16.99 15.88
CA LYS A 206 -5.48 -17.13 16.85
C LYS A 206 -4.12 -16.92 16.19
N ALA A 207 -3.88 -17.58 15.04
CA ALA A 207 -2.62 -17.44 14.34
C ALA A 207 -2.44 -16.03 13.74
N VAL A 208 -3.51 -15.37 13.32
CA VAL A 208 -3.49 -13.94 12.93
C VAL A 208 -3.03 -13.08 14.10
N GLU A 209 -3.59 -13.27 15.29
CA GLU A 209 -3.24 -12.53 16.50
C GLU A 209 -1.76 -12.70 16.85
N GLU A 210 -1.27 -13.93 16.87
CA GLU A 210 0.12 -14.25 17.20
C GLU A 210 1.10 -13.68 16.16
N CYS A 211 0.86 -13.94 14.86
CA CYS A 211 1.74 -13.47 13.79
C CYS A 211 1.73 -11.94 13.68
N LEU A 212 0.55 -11.34 13.67
CA LEU A 212 0.42 -9.89 13.51
C LEU A 212 0.95 -9.15 14.75
N GLY A 213 0.69 -9.67 15.95
CA GLY A 213 1.24 -9.11 17.20
C GLY A 213 2.76 -9.05 17.20
N PHE A 214 3.42 -10.04 16.60
CA PHE A 214 4.86 -10.06 16.47
C PHE A 214 5.41 -9.04 15.48
N ILE A 215 4.79 -8.94 14.27
CA ILE A 215 5.34 -8.11 13.19
C ILE A 215 4.88 -6.65 13.25
N LEU A 216 3.68 -6.38 13.78
CA LEU A 216 3.01 -5.08 13.73
C LEU A 216 3.84 -3.92 14.30
N PRO A 217 4.58 -4.07 15.42
CA PRO A 217 5.42 -3.00 15.95
C PRO A 217 6.49 -2.49 14.97
N SER A 218 6.96 -3.36 14.08
CA SER A 218 8.00 -3.03 13.11
C SER A 218 7.44 -2.53 11.77
N LEU A 219 6.17 -2.83 11.46
CA LEU A 219 5.58 -2.56 10.16
C LEU A 219 5.41 -1.05 9.87
N ALA A 220 5.01 -0.27 10.87
CA ALA A 220 4.82 1.17 10.71
C ALA A 220 6.13 1.85 10.25
N HIS A 221 7.24 1.52 10.92
CA HIS A 221 8.55 2.04 10.54
C HIS A 221 9.00 1.56 9.16
N GLY A 222 8.79 0.29 8.83
CA GLY A 222 9.06 -0.26 7.50
C GLY A 222 8.29 0.47 6.38
N ILE A 223 7.04 0.82 6.63
CA ILE A 223 6.20 1.57 5.69
C ILE A 223 6.69 3.02 5.55
N GLU A 224 7.08 3.68 6.64
CA GLU A 224 7.67 5.03 6.59
C GLU A 224 8.94 5.05 5.71
N ILE A 225 9.84 4.06 5.87
CA ILE A 225 11.02 3.91 5.02
C ILE A 225 10.63 3.69 3.56
N LEU A 226 9.68 2.79 3.31
CA LEU A 226 9.21 2.46 1.97
C LEU A 226 8.59 3.68 1.26
N ARG A 227 7.95 4.56 2.01
CA ARG A 227 7.37 5.81 1.53
C ARG A 227 8.38 6.95 1.42
N GLY A 228 9.61 6.78 1.94
CA GLY A 228 10.64 7.82 1.99
C GLY A 228 10.31 8.94 2.97
N GLU A 229 9.60 8.62 4.06
CA GLU A 229 9.18 9.59 5.09
C GLU A 229 10.21 9.71 6.23
N THR A 230 11.12 8.74 6.34
CA THR A 230 12.25 8.79 7.26
C THR A 230 13.53 9.02 6.48
N GLY A 231 14.40 9.91 6.97
CA GLY A 231 15.78 10.01 6.50
C GLY A 231 16.55 8.71 6.76
N GLU A 232 17.80 8.62 6.25
CA GLU A 232 18.64 7.42 6.42
C GLU A 232 18.60 6.91 7.85
N CYS A 233 18.18 5.64 8.02
CA CYS A 233 18.34 4.89 9.26
C CYS A 233 19.83 4.61 9.49
N ALA A 234 20.65 5.67 9.63
CA ALA A 234 22.01 5.52 10.08
C ALA A 234 21.98 5.04 11.53
N ARG A 235 22.50 3.86 11.76
CA ARG A 235 22.80 3.39 13.11
C ARG A 235 23.68 4.44 13.79
N LYS A 236 23.14 5.09 14.81
CA LYS A 236 23.96 5.78 15.81
C LYS A 236 24.62 4.74 16.70
#